data_e7b9ff8015c90cbd19aedfa136689fa6
#
_entry.id   e7b9ff8015c90cbd19aedfa136689fa6
#
_cell.length_a   1.000
_cell.length_b   1.000
_cell.length_c   1.000
_cell.angle_alpha   90.00
_cell.angle_beta   90.00
_cell.angle_gamma   90.00
#
_symmetry.space_group_name_H-M   'P 1'
#
loop_
_entity.id
_entity.type
_entity.pdbx_description
1 polymer ?
#
loop_
_entity_poly.entity_id
_entity_poly.type
_entity_poly.pdbx_seq_one_letter_code
_entity_poly.pdbx_strand_id
1 'polypeptide(L)'
;MIADTRILFLIVLLSGIIHSCSKIDLISPIGFEINIEADSIVFGVIGDFGKAGEPEERVANLVKSWNPDFIITTGDNNYDKGELKTIESNISNYYGDFIYNFDAPAGYLCNGNAFEDGINRFFPSPGNHDASNKDKLRPYLNYFTLPQQETYYKFVWGPVSFYSLNSVDENIDEQKNWLERNLELSETPYNIVYFHHSPYSPGQHGNSEKMQWDFYSTHADIVLTGHDHIYSRIEKKGEEGLYYIVNGLGGKSLYNCNSSPLPEDEFDTFCYDANYGAIKATATFNKLMVEFYAVGQPADPIDRIILE
;
A
#
# COMPACT_ATOMS: atom_id res chain seq x y z
N MET A 1 23.88 58.53 -29.00
CA MET A 1 24.34 57.38 -29.80
C MET A 1 24.11 56.16 -28.97
N ILE A 2 23.05 55.43 -29.31
CA ILE A 2 22.54 54.29 -28.57
C ILE A 2 23.13 53.05 -29.28
N ALA A 3 23.86 52.21 -28.54
CA ALA A 3 24.40 50.97 -29.06
C ALA A 3 23.40 49.81 -28.75
N ASP A 4 22.92 49.20 -29.80
CA ASP A 4 21.96 48.11 -29.85
C ASP A 4 22.71 46.79 -29.67
N THR A 5 22.47 46.08 -28.56
CA THR A 5 23.10 44.76 -28.29
C THR A 5 22.08 43.68 -28.51
N ARG A 6 22.10 43.05 -29.68
CA ARG A 6 21.32 41.87 -30.03
C ARG A 6 21.95 40.65 -29.38
N ILE A 7 21.22 40.04 -28.44
CA ILE A 7 21.54 38.73 -27.87
C ILE A 7 21.07 37.65 -28.84
N LEU A 8 22.03 36.88 -29.34
CA LEU A 8 21.83 35.73 -30.21
C LEU A 8 21.46 34.49 -29.35
N PHE A 9 20.20 34.03 -29.42
CA PHE A 9 19.80 32.77 -28.83
C PHE A 9 20.27 31.61 -29.71
N LEU A 10 21.24 30.85 -29.20
CA LEU A 10 21.69 29.60 -29.82
C LEU A 10 20.74 28.50 -29.39
N ILE A 11 19.87 28.05 -30.30
CA ILE A 11 19.03 26.84 -30.09
C ILE A 11 19.92 25.63 -30.36
N VAL A 12 20.34 24.96 -29.32
CA VAL A 12 20.94 23.61 -29.43
C VAL A 12 19.82 22.59 -29.39
N LEU A 13 19.50 22.03 -30.56
CA LEU A 13 18.65 20.84 -30.69
C LEU A 13 19.46 19.62 -30.21
N LEU A 14 19.30 19.20 -28.97
CA LEU A 14 19.66 17.87 -28.51
C LEU A 14 18.46 16.93 -28.72
N SER A 15 18.56 16.10 -29.73
CA SER A 15 17.76 14.89 -29.86
C SER A 15 18.27 13.86 -28.82
N GLY A 16 17.48 13.59 -27.80
CA GLY A 16 17.88 12.63 -26.78
C GLY A 16 16.70 12.22 -25.93
N ILE A 17 16.19 11.02 -26.16
CA ILE A 17 15.53 10.09 -25.22
C ILE A 17 14.52 10.77 -24.28
N ILE A 18 13.25 10.63 -24.64
CA ILE A 18 12.13 11.01 -23.78
C ILE A 18 12.11 10.02 -22.60
N HIS A 19 12.75 10.40 -21.49
CA HIS A 19 12.38 9.90 -20.19
C HIS A 19 11.11 10.67 -19.80
N SER A 20 10.01 9.94 -19.64
CA SER A 20 8.78 10.49 -19.08
C SER A 20 9.09 11.08 -17.70
N CYS A 21 9.19 12.39 -17.62
CA CYS A 21 9.35 13.10 -16.37
C CYS A 21 7.95 13.28 -15.79
N SER A 22 7.58 12.46 -14.80
CA SER A 22 6.35 12.65 -14.04
C SER A 22 6.37 14.04 -13.39
N LYS A 23 5.34 14.85 -13.65
CA LYS A 23 5.14 16.11 -12.92
C LYS A 23 4.54 15.78 -11.55
N ILE A 24 5.22 16.20 -10.50
CA ILE A 24 4.69 16.18 -9.14
C ILE A 24 4.13 17.57 -8.87
N ASP A 25 2.81 17.69 -8.77
CA ASP A 25 2.17 18.92 -8.32
C ASP A 25 2.10 18.90 -6.77
N LEU A 26 3.08 19.54 -6.14
CA LEU A 26 3.09 19.79 -4.70
C LEU A 26 2.23 21.02 -4.40
N ILE A 27 1.01 20.84 -3.91
CA ILE A 27 0.13 21.93 -3.51
C ILE A 27 -0.17 21.87 -2.00
N SER A 28 0.32 22.90 -1.29
CA SER A 28 -0.13 23.43 0.01
C SER A 28 0.48 22.89 1.30
N PRO A 29 0.77 23.77 2.28
CA PRO A 29 1.35 23.43 3.59
C PRO A 29 0.34 22.79 4.58
N ILE A 30 -0.89 22.47 4.14
CA ILE A 30 -1.89 21.75 4.92
C ILE A 30 -2.30 20.52 4.10
N GLY A 31 -1.52 19.44 4.23
CA GLY A 31 -1.77 18.18 3.53
C GLY A 31 -1.33 18.24 2.06
N PHE A 32 -0.32 17.46 1.69
CA PHE A 32 0.05 17.32 0.28
C PHE A 32 -0.80 16.22 -0.37
N GLU A 33 -1.20 16.45 -1.62
CA GLU A 33 -1.82 15.43 -2.44
C GLU A 33 -0.75 14.80 -3.34
N ILE A 34 -0.81 13.49 -3.51
CA ILE A 34 0.03 12.78 -4.46
C ILE A 34 -0.86 12.40 -5.65
N ASN A 35 -0.51 12.97 -6.81
CA ASN A 35 -1.08 12.62 -8.09
C ASN A 35 0.06 12.48 -9.10
N ILE A 36 0.43 11.24 -9.43
CA ILE A 36 1.55 10.95 -10.33
C ILE A 36 1.00 10.40 -11.64
N GLU A 37 1.27 11.11 -12.73
CA GLU A 37 0.92 10.66 -14.07
C GLU A 37 1.86 9.54 -14.53
N ALA A 38 1.30 8.39 -14.89
CA ALA A 38 2.02 7.27 -15.48
C ALA A 38 1.07 6.43 -16.34
N ASP A 39 1.55 5.94 -17.48
CA ASP A 39 0.77 5.06 -18.36
C ASP A 39 0.66 3.63 -17.81
N SER A 40 1.64 3.23 -17.02
CA SER A 40 1.70 1.93 -16.35
C SER A 40 2.47 2.05 -15.04
N ILE A 41 2.10 1.20 -14.07
CA ILE A 41 2.74 1.12 -12.76
C ILE A 41 2.95 -0.32 -12.34
N VAL A 42 4.00 -0.53 -11.54
CA VAL A 42 4.23 -1.77 -10.79
C VAL A 42 4.33 -1.41 -9.32
N PHE A 43 3.54 -2.04 -8.46
CA PHE A 43 3.64 -1.81 -7.02
C PHE A 43 3.63 -3.11 -6.22
N GLY A 44 4.25 -3.04 -5.03
CA GLY A 44 4.25 -4.11 -4.06
C GLY A 44 3.17 -3.90 -3.01
N VAL A 45 2.56 -5.00 -2.51
CA VAL A 45 1.69 -5.00 -1.35
C VAL A 45 2.23 -5.97 -0.32
N ILE A 46 2.47 -5.49 0.89
CA ILE A 46 2.92 -6.29 2.04
C ILE A 46 2.02 -6.02 3.24
N GLY A 47 1.90 -6.98 4.15
CA GLY A 47 1.19 -6.81 5.40
C GLY A 47 1.80 -7.67 6.49
N ASP A 48 1.67 -7.26 7.76
CA ASP A 48 2.14 -8.05 8.91
C ASP A 48 3.63 -8.42 8.79
N PHE A 49 4.46 -7.44 8.42
CA PHE A 49 5.86 -7.65 8.05
C PHE A 49 6.85 -7.19 9.12
N GLY A 50 6.58 -6.08 9.84
CA GLY A 50 7.50 -5.32 10.66
C GLY A 50 8.08 -6.06 11.88
N LYS A 51 8.73 -7.19 11.67
CA LYS A 51 9.44 -8.01 12.66
C LYS A 51 10.78 -8.45 12.11
N ALA A 52 11.82 -7.66 12.40
CA ALA A 52 13.18 -7.92 11.91
C ALA A 52 13.58 -9.40 12.01
N GLY A 53 14.03 -9.96 10.90
CA GLY A 53 14.47 -11.35 10.80
C GLY A 53 14.50 -11.89 9.38
N GLU A 54 14.97 -13.11 9.23
CA GLU A 54 15.12 -13.79 7.93
C GLU A 54 13.80 -13.88 7.14
N PRO A 55 12.62 -14.14 7.74
CA PRO A 55 11.37 -14.15 6.98
C PRO A 55 11.06 -12.82 6.30
N GLU A 56 11.15 -11.70 7.03
CA GLU A 56 10.93 -10.36 6.49
C GLU A 56 11.97 -10.00 5.42
N GLU A 57 13.26 -10.32 5.65
CA GLU A 57 14.32 -10.09 4.68
C GLU A 57 14.04 -10.80 3.35
N ARG A 58 13.54 -12.03 3.40
CA ARG A 58 13.20 -12.81 2.18
C ARG A 58 12.04 -12.18 1.43
N VAL A 59 11.01 -11.70 2.13
CA VAL A 59 9.88 -11.00 1.51
C VAL A 59 10.34 -9.67 0.93
N ALA A 60 11.16 -8.90 1.64
CA ALA A 60 11.69 -7.64 1.14
C ALA A 60 12.54 -7.82 -0.13
N ASN A 61 13.40 -8.86 -0.16
CA ASN A 61 14.18 -9.20 -1.34
C ASN A 61 13.30 -9.64 -2.52
N LEU A 62 12.21 -10.37 -2.27
CA LEU A 62 11.22 -10.73 -3.29
C LEU A 62 10.57 -9.48 -3.87
N VAL A 63 10.06 -8.57 -3.04
CA VAL A 63 9.41 -7.32 -3.47
C VAL A 63 10.38 -6.43 -4.24
N LYS A 64 11.60 -6.23 -3.74
CA LYS A 64 12.63 -5.43 -4.41
C LYS A 64 13.04 -6.00 -5.77
N SER A 65 12.98 -7.33 -5.96
CA SER A 65 13.31 -7.97 -7.22
C SER A 65 12.36 -7.59 -8.38
N TRP A 66 11.17 -7.10 -8.07
CA TRP A 66 10.19 -6.63 -9.06
C TRP A 66 10.44 -5.19 -9.51
N ASN A 67 11.37 -4.47 -8.84
CA ASN A 67 11.64 -3.05 -9.05
C ASN A 67 10.35 -2.20 -9.05
N PRO A 68 9.55 -2.25 -7.97
CA PRO A 68 8.26 -1.57 -7.94
C PRO A 68 8.45 -0.05 -7.90
N ASP A 69 7.49 0.67 -8.47
CA ASP A 69 7.43 2.13 -8.40
C ASP A 69 7.22 2.59 -6.95
N PHE A 70 6.40 1.85 -6.19
CA PHE A 70 6.13 2.09 -4.77
C PHE A 70 5.62 0.82 -4.07
N ILE A 71 5.48 0.92 -2.74
CA ILE A 71 4.93 -0.14 -1.88
C ILE A 71 3.77 0.43 -1.07
N ILE A 72 2.67 -0.32 -0.96
CA ILE A 72 1.62 -0.09 0.03
C ILE A 72 1.65 -1.18 1.09
N THR A 73 1.18 -0.88 2.30
CA THR A 73 1.09 -1.90 3.35
C THR A 73 -0.29 -2.00 3.96
N THR A 74 -0.68 -3.21 4.30
CA THR A 74 -1.96 -3.52 4.95
C THR A 74 -1.88 -3.52 6.48
N GLY A 75 -0.90 -2.80 7.06
CA GLY A 75 -0.78 -2.62 8.49
C GLY A 75 0.17 -3.58 9.20
N ASP A 76 0.28 -3.38 10.51
CA ASP A 76 1.24 -4.05 11.38
C ASP A 76 2.68 -3.90 10.88
N ASN A 77 3.03 -2.62 10.72
CA ASN A 77 4.31 -2.20 10.16
C ASN A 77 5.46 -2.33 11.18
N ASN A 78 5.17 -2.38 12.48
CA ASN A 78 6.21 -2.40 13.52
C ASN A 78 5.83 -3.22 14.75
N TYR A 79 6.24 -4.48 14.76
CA TYR A 79 6.02 -5.38 15.91
C TYR A 79 7.02 -5.11 17.06
N ASP A 80 6.71 -5.48 18.35
CA ASP A 80 5.43 -6.09 18.75
C ASP A 80 4.39 -5.02 19.15
N LYS A 81 4.83 -3.74 19.30
CA LYS A 81 4.01 -2.67 19.89
C LYS A 81 4.11 -1.31 19.18
N GLY A 82 4.60 -1.23 17.96
CA GLY A 82 4.73 0.04 17.24
C GLY A 82 5.66 1.06 17.93
N GLU A 83 6.68 0.60 18.69
CA GLU A 83 7.56 1.50 19.42
C GLU A 83 8.62 2.14 18.52
N LEU A 84 8.92 3.43 18.75
CA LEU A 84 9.96 4.15 17.98
C LEU A 84 11.30 3.39 17.93
N LYS A 85 11.72 2.78 19.03
CA LYS A 85 13.02 2.12 19.12
C LYS A 85 13.21 0.92 18.18
N THR A 86 12.10 0.37 17.64
CA THR A 86 12.12 -0.80 16.74
C THR A 86 11.87 -0.44 15.28
N ILE A 87 11.43 0.79 14.97
CA ILE A 87 11.08 1.21 13.60
C ILE A 87 12.25 1.01 12.63
N GLU A 88 13.43 1.50 12.99
CA GLU A 88 14.61 1.40 12.13
C GLU A 88 14.98 -0.05 11.82
N SER A 89 14.99 -0.91 12.83
CA SER A 89 15.32 -2.32 12.67
C SER A 89 14.25 -3.12 11.95
N ASN A 90 12.99 -2.77 12.13
CA ASN A 90 11.85 -3.52 11.60
C ASN A 90 11.36 -3.01 10.24
N ILE A 91 11.71 -1.79 9.85
CA ILE A 91 11.19 -1.18 8.61
C ILE A 91 12.34 -0.69 7.73
N SER A 92 13.13 0.29 8.23
CA SER A 92 14.13 0.99 7.41
C SER A 92 15.18 0.06 6.84
N ASN A 93 15.66 -0.90 7.62
CA ASN A 93 16.68 -1.87 7.17
C ASN A 93 16.22 -2.70 5.95
N TYR A 94 14.93 -2.85 5.76
CA TYR A 94 14.34 -3.66 4.69
C TYR A 94 13.78 -2.81 3.55
N TYR A 95 13.09 -1.72 3.88
CA TYR A 95 12.31 -0.92 2.93
C TYR A 95 12.73 0.56 2.87
N GLY A 96 13.82 0.94 3.52
CA GLY A 96 14.30 2.32 3.58
C GLY A 96 14.52 2.97 2.22
N ASP A 97 14.84 2.18 1.18
CA ASP A 97 14.99 2.66 -0.20
C ASP A 97 13.69 3.26 -0.80
N PHE A 98 12.55 3.00 -0.17
CA PHE A 98 11.23 3.50 -0.59
C PHE A 98 10.72 4.62 0.32
N ILE A 99 11.32 4.84 1.49
CA ILE A 99 10.82 5.77 2.51
C ILE A 99 11.54 7.10 2.43
N TYR A 100 10.79 8.16 2.08
CA TYR A 100 11.25 9.53 2.15
C TYR A 100 10.41 10.31 3.16
N ASN A 101 10.91 10.40 4.39
CA ASN A 101 10.23 11.02 5.51
C ASN A 101 10.85 12.37 5.89
N PHE A 102 10.81 13.31 4.95
CA PHE A 102 11.48 14.61 5.00
C PHE A 102 11.00 15.54 6.13
N ASP A 103 9.79 15.34 6.62
CA ASP A 103 9.16 16.14 7.68
C ASP A 103 9.19 15.44 9.05
N ALA A 104 9.82 14.28 9.13
CA ALA A 104 9.90 13.52 10.37
C ALA A 104 10.73 14.28 11.42
N PRO A 105 10.30 14.30 12.70
CA PRO A 105 11.10 14.86 13.79
C PRO A 105 12.46 14.18 13.94
N ALA A 106 13.43 14.87 14.52
CA ALA A 106 14.74 14.30 14.81
C ALA A 106 14.60 12.99 15.61
N GLY A 107 15.28 11.93 15.16
CA GLY A 107 15.19 10.58 15.72
C GLY A 107 14.17 9.67 15.04
N TYR A 108 13.38 10.19 14.09
CA TYR A 108 12.45 9.43 13.26
C TYR A 108 12.90 9.36 11.79
N LEU A 109 13.98 10.06 11.42
CA LEU A 109 14.48 10.05 10.05
C LEU A 109 14.91 8.65 9.64
N CYS A 110 14.43 8.21 8.49
CA CYS A 110 14.86 6.98 7.85
C CYS A 110 16.29 7.13 7.31
N ASN A 111 17.12 6.10 7.50
CA ASN A 111 18.50 6.06 6.99
C ASN A 111 18.60 5.45 5.58
N GLY A 112 17.48 5.26 4.89
CA GLY A 112 17.44 4.68 3.54
C GLY A 112 17.91 5.65 2.43
N ASN A 113 18.04 5.12 1.22
CA ASN A 113 18.52 5.84 0.04
C ASN A 113 17.44 6.65 -0.70
N ALA A 114 16.17 6.58 -0.27
CA ALA A 114 15.07 7.30 -0.93
C ALA A 114 15.24 8.85 -0.90
N PHE A 115 16.16 9.34 -0.10
CA PHE A 115 16.51 10.77 -0.07
C PHE A 115 17.16 11.31 -1.35
N GLU A 116 17.78 10.45 -2.16
CA GLU A 116 18.43 10.90 -3.40
C GLU A 116 17.39 11.35 -4.44
N ASP A 117 16.23 10.68 -4.49
CA ASP A 117 15.16 11.00 -5.44
C ASP A 117 14.17 12.05 -4.90
N GLY A 118 14.10 12.24 -3.60
CA GLY A 118 13.21 13.20 -2.95
C GLY A 118 11.73 12.84 -3.04
N ILE A 119 11.39 11.56 -3.32
CA ILE A 119 10.03 11.06 -3.53
C ILE A 119 9.74 9.96 -2.52
N ASN A 120 8.65 10.12 -1.73
CA ASN A 120 8.15 9.02 -0.92
C ASN A 120 7.47 7.98 -1.80
N ARG A 121 7.88 6.71 -1.65
CA ARG A 121 7.36 5.55 -2.38
C ARG A 121 6.90 4.44 -1.45
N PHE A 122 6.52 4.80 -0.20
CA PHE A 122 6.04 3.87 0.80
C PHE A 122 4.79 4.43 1.47
N PHE A 123 3.64 3.75 1.30
CA PHE A 123 2.32 4.23 1.70
C PHE A 123 1.62 3.21 2.60
N PRO A 124 1.90 3.21 3.91
CA PRO A 124 1.35 2.24 4.83
C PRO A 124 -0.06 2.61 5.32
N SER A 125 -0.90 1.60 5.61
CA SER A 125 -2.00 1.74 6.55
C SER A 125 -1.55 1.33 7.97
N PRO A 126 -2.18 1.84 9.03
CA PRO A 126 -1.86 1.41 10.39
C PRO A 126 -2.54 0.08 10.75
N GLY A 127 -1.82 -0.77 11.53
CA GLY A 127 -2.36 -1.97 12.14
C GLY A 127 -2.46 -1.88 13.66
N ASN A 128 -3.04 -2.89 14.30
CA ASN A 128 -3.24 -2.88 15.75
C ASN A 128 -1.92 -2.93 16.55
N HIS A 129 -0.88 -3.55 16.00
CA HIS A 129 0.45 -3.54 16.63
C HIS A 129 1.11 -2.17 16.55
N ASP A 130 0.87 -1.39 15.50
CA ASP A 130 1.35 0.00 15.39
C ASP A 130 0.76 0.91 16.48
N ALA A 131 -0.47 0.61 16.93
CA ALA A 131 -1.19 1.37 17.95
C ALA A 131 -1.06 0.81 19.39
N SER A 132 -0.36 -0.31 19.57
CA SER A 132 -0.35 -1.07 20.84
C SER A 132 0.46 -0.44 21.97
N ASN A 133 1.28 0.57 21.68
CA ASN A 133 2.10 1.23 22.72
C ASN A 133 1.33 2.36 23.43
N LYS A 134 1.94 2.90 24.52
CA LYS A 134 1.36 4.01 25.29
C LYS A 134 1.17 5.30 24.47
N ASP A 135 1.95 5.47 23.42
CA ASP A 135 1.91 6.64 22.53
C ASP A 135 0.98 6.41 21.33
N LYS A 136 0.30 5.27 21.28
CA LYS A 136 -0.59 4.83 20.19
C LYS A 136 0.08 4.96 18.81
N LEU A 137 -0.56 5.55 17.83
CA LEU A 137 -0.03 5.73 16.47
C LEU A 137 1.00 6.86 16.34
N ARG A 138 1.37 7.58 17.40
CA ARG A 138 2.32 8.69 17.28
C ARG A 138 3.69 8.27 16.69
N PRO A 139 4.32 7.14 17.05
CA PRO A 139 5.55 6.71 16.38
C PRO A 139 5.39 6.49 14.89
N TYR A 140 4.27 5.88 14.47
CA TYR A 140 3.90 5.67 13.07
C TYR A 140 3.74 7.00 12.33
N LEU A 141 2.91 7.92 12.83
CA LEU A 141 2.66 9.23 12.23
C LEU A 141 3.90 10.13 12.17
N ASN A 142 4.80 10.00 13.12
CA ASN A 142 6.05 10.77 13.12
C ASN A 142 7.11 10.15 12.18
N TYR A 143 7.00 8.86 11.87
CA TYR A 143 7.98 8.20 11.03
C TYR A 143 7.63 8.28 9.54
N PHE A 144 6.37 8.13 9.18
CA PHE A 144 5.95 8.17 7.77
C PHE A 144 5.48 9.57 7.38
N THR A 145 5.94 10.06 6.23
CA THR A 145 5.35 11.24 5.58
C THR A 145 4.18 10.77 4.72
N LEU A 146 2.97 11.03 5.18
CA LEU A 146 1.75 10.56 4.55
C LEU A 146 0.97 11.70 3.89
N PRO A 147 0.22 11.44 2.80
CA PRO A 147 -0.70 12.41 2.22
C PRO A 147 -1.67 12.95 3.28
N GLN A 148 -1.90 14.26 3.26
CA GLN A 148 -2.82 14.94 4.19
C GLN A 148 -2.45 14.82 5.69
N GLN A 149 -1.33 14.18 6.03
CA GLN A 149 -0.84 13.93 7.41
C GLN A 149 -1.87 13.24 8.31
N GLU A 150 -2.72 12.40 7.74
CA GLU A 150 -3.80 11.73 8.46
C GLU A 150 -3.54 10.22 8.58
N THR A 151 -4.25 9.57 9.48
CA THR A 151 -4.19 8.11 9.66
C THR A 151 -4.93 7.37 8.55
N TYR A 152 -5.75 8.09 7.77
CA TYR A 152 -6.39 7.62 6.56
C TYR A 152 -6.22 8.69 5.47
N TYR A 153 -6.02 8.28 4.22
CA TYR A 153 -5.67 9.19 3.13
C TYR A 153 -5.91 8.55 1.77
N LYS A 154 -5.85 9.38 0.73
CA LYS A 154 -5.84 8.92 -0.66
C LYS A 154 -4.63 9.46 -1.41
N PHE A 155 -4.25 8.75 -2.45
CA PHE A 155 -3.34 9.22 -3.49
C PHE A 155 -3.70 8.57 -4.83
N VAL A 156 -3.22 9.18 -5.90
CA VAL A 156 -3.39 8.66 -7.26
C VAL A 156 -2.01 8.40 -7.85
N TRP A 157 -1.85 7.24 -8.46
CA TRP A 157 -0.64 6.91 -9.21
C TRP A 157 -1.01 6.19 -10.50
N GLY A 158 -0.79 6.88 -11.64
CA GLY A 158 -1.20 6.41 -12.96
C GLY A 158 -2.69 6.05 -13.03
N PRO A 159 -3.02 4.83 -13.43
CA PRO A 159 -4.41 4.40 -13.65
C PRO A 159 -5.16 4.01 -12.35
N VAL A 160 -4.58 4.20 -11.16
CA VAL A 160 -5.14 3.69 -9.91
C VAL A 160 -5.29 4.78 -8.86
N SER A 161 -6.47 4.86 -8.25
CA SER A 161 -6.71 5.58 -7.00
C SER A 161 -6.59 4.64 -5.80
N PHE A 162 -5.81 5.07 -4.82
CA PHE A 162 -5.53 4.31 -3.60
C PHE A 162 -6.15 5.01 -2.39
N TYR A 163 -6.83 4.23 -1.55
CA TYR A 163 -7.51 4.71 -0.35
C TYR A 163 -7.03 3.90 0.86
N SER A 164 -6.17 4.51 1.68
CA SER A 164 -5.73 3.95 2.96
C SER A 164 -6.74 4.27 4.04
N LEU A 165 -7.17 3.27 4.82
CA LEU A 165 -8.06 3.47 5.97
C LEU A 165 -7.37 3.04 7.26
N ASN A 166 -7.82 3.61 8.37
CA ASN A 166 -7.40 3.24 9.72
C ASN A 166 -8.46 2.37 10.39
N SER A 167 -8.37 1.06 10.21
CA SER A 167 -9.29 0.11 10.84
C SER A 167 -9.01 -0.11 12.35
N VAL A 168 -7.97 0.53 12.92
CA VAL A 168 -7.68 0.50 14.37
C VAL A 168 -8.54 1.52 15.12
N ASP A 169 -8.95 2.60 14.45
CA ASP A 169 -9.80 3.63 15.02
C ASP A 169 -11.16 3.06 15.45
N GLU A 170 -11.69 3.58 16.55
CA GLU A 170 -13.04 3.24 17.02
C GLU A 170 -14.10 4.05 16.26
N ASN A 171 -13.77 5.28 15.85
CA ASN A 171 -14.67 6.16 15.12
C ASN A 171 -14.47 6.05 13.60
N ILE A 172 -15.01 4.99 13.02
CA ILE A 172 -14.86 4.68 11.60
C ILE A 172 -15.92 5.31 10.69
N ASP A 173 -16.99 5.89 11.24
CA ASP A 173 -18.10 6.46 10.45
C ASP A 173 -17.64 7.66 9.61
N GLU A 174 -16.73 8.48 10.14
CA GLU A 174 -16.18 9.62 9.40
C GLU A 174 -15.36 9.12 8.21
N GLN A 175 -14.54 8.10 8.41
CA GLN A 175 -13.74 7.48 7.34
C GLN A 175 -14.62 6.84 6.27
N LYS A 176 -15.72 6.18 6.67
CA LYS A 176 -16.68 5.60 5.74
C LYS A 176 -17.29 6.68 4.83
N ASN A 177 -17.82 7.75 5.41
CA ASN A 177 -18.38 8.86 4.66
C ASN A 177 -17.33 9.56 3.75
N TRP A 178 -16.09 9.64 4.22
CA TRP A 178 -14.97 10.18 3.43
C TRP A 178 -14.64 9.27 2.26
N LEU A 179 -14.57 7.94 2.47
CA LEU A 179 -14.28 6.97 1.42
C LEU A 179 -15.36 7.00 0.33
N GLU A 180 -16.64 6.91 0.70
CA GLU A 180 -17.77 6.93 -0.22
C GLU A 180 -17.72 8.14 -1.15
N ARG A 181 -17.53 9.35 -0.59
CA ARG A 181 -17.39 10.59 -1.38
C ARG A 181 -16.18 10.58 -2.31
N ASN A 182 -15.05 10.05 -1.87
CA ASN A 182 -13.83 10.03 -2.68
C ASN A 182 -13.88 8.97 -3.77
N LEU A 183 -14.54 7.84 -3.55
CA LEU A 183 -14.78 6.83 -4.58
C LEU A 183 -15.76 7.35 -5.64
N GLU A 184 -16.84 8.02 -5.25
CA GLU A 184 -17.80 8.65 -6.19
C GLU A 184 -17.13 9.68 -7.12
N LEU A 185 -16.09 10.35 -6.63
CA LEU A 185 -15.34 11.37 -7.38
C LEU A 185 -14.10 10.80 -8.10
N SER A 186 -13.89 9.49 -8.07
CA SER A 186 -12.73 8.87 -8.73
C SER A 186 -12.85 8.96 -10.24
N GLU A 187 -11.76 9.38 -10.89
CA GLU A 187 -11.65 9.46 -12.35
C GLU A 187 -10.72 8.39 -12.93
N THR A 188 -10.08 7.58 -12.05
CA THR A 188 -9.21 6.49 -12.49
C THR A 188 -9.99 5.23 -12.81
N PRO A 189 -9.51 4.38 -13.74
CA PRO A 189 -10.17 3.13 -14.05
C PRO A 189 -10.23 2.12 -12.91
N TYR A 190 -9.31 2.22 -11.93
CA TYR A 190 -9.25 1.28 -10.81
C TYR A 190 -9.17 1.98 -9.46
N ASN A 191 -9.92 1.43 -8.48
CA ASN A 191 -10.01 1.92 -7.12
C ASN A 191 -9.60 0.83 -6.12
N ILE A 192 -8.49 1.01 -5.42
CA ILE A 192 -7.97 0.08 -4.43
C ILE A 192 -8.12 0.67 -3.03
N VAL A 193 -8.89 0.01 -2.18
CA VAL A 193 -9.02 0.34 -0.76
C VAL A 193 -8.14 -0.61 0.04
N TYR A 194 -7.37 -0.09 1.01
CA TYR A 194 -6.50 -0.94 1.82
C TYR A 194 -6.46 -0.51 3.29
N PHE A 195 -6.45 -1.49 4.17
CA PHE A 195 -6.44 -1.33 5.62
C PHE A 195 -6.09 -2.65 6.31
N HIS A 196 -6.09 -2.68 7.65
CA HIS A 196 -5.56 -3.83 8.38
C HIS A 196 -6.58 -4.95 8.66
N HIS A 197 -7.68 -4.66 9.37
CA HIS A 197 -8.62 -5.70 9.82
C HIS A 197 -9.57 -6.12 8.71
N SER A 198 -9.49 -7.38 8.29
CA SER A 198 -10.26 -7.91 7.15
C SER A 198 -11.76 -7.92 7.39
N PRO A 199 -12.59 -7.41 6.45
CA PRO A 199 -14.06 -7.57 6.53
C PRO A 199 -14.46 -9.04 6.49
N TYR A 200 -13.75 -9.82 5.69
CA TYR A 200 -13.94 -11.27 5.54
C TYR A 200 -12.56 -11.95 5.57
N SER A 201 -12.42 -13.00 6.40
CA SER A 201 -11.18 -13.77 6.48
C SER A 201 -11.45 -15.20 6.92
N PRO A 202 -10.90 -16.21 6.22
CA PRO A 202 -10.95 -17.60 6.68
C PRO A 202 -9.86 -17.91 7.73
N GLY A 203 -9.06 -16.94 8.12
CA GLY A 203 -7.93 -17.09 9.03
C GLY A 203 -8.30 -17.17 10.51
N GLN A 204 -7.30 -17.03 11.38
CA GLN A 204 -7.46 -17.24 12.82
C GLN A 204 -8.28 -16.14 13.50
N HIS A 205 -8.16 -14.90 13.04
CA HIS A 205 -8.87 -13.74 13.58
C HIS A 205 -10.29 -13.63 13.03
N GLY A 206 -10.53 -14.20 11.82
CA GLY A 206 -11.84 -14.17 11.17
C GLY A 206 -12.28 -12.79 10.71
N ASN A 207 -13.57 -12.59 10.64
CA ASN A 207 -14.19 -11.39 10.09
C ASN A 207 -14.15 -10.20 11.05
N SER A 208 -13.90 -9.01 10.53
CA SER A 208 -14.09 -7.74 11.24
C SER A 208 -15.41 -7.09 10.82
N GLU A 209 -16.47 -7.32 11.59
CA GLU A 209 -17.82 -6.82 11.27
C GLU A 209 -17.85 -5.28 11.10
N LYS A 210 -17.05 -4.54 11.88
CA LYS A 210 -16.99 -3.07 11.77
C LYS A 210 -16.47 -2.59 10.42
N MET A 211 -15.75 -3.44 9.68
CA MET A 211 -15.19 -3.13 8.35
C MET A 211 -16.02 -3.73 7.21
N GLN A 212 -17.15 -4.37 7.47
CA GLN A 212 -18.06 -4.89 6.44
C GLN A 212 -18.91 -3.74 5.87
N TRP A 213 -18.28 -2.84 5.16
CA TRP A 213 -18.94 -1.75 4.45
C TRP A 213 -19.39 -2.20 3.07
N ASP A 214 -20.29 -1.43 2.45
CA ASP A 214 -20.76 -1.71 1.09
C ASP A 214 -19.76 -1.18 0.05
N PHE A 215 -18.59 -1.86 -0.05
CA PHE A 215 -17.54 -1.52 -1.01
C PHE A 215 -17.98 -1.72 -2.46
N TYR A 216 -18.91 -2.64 -2.70
CA TYR A 216 -19.43 -2.94 -4.04
C TYR A 216 -20.21 -1.77 -4.63
N SER A 217 -21.17 -1.24 -3.89
CA SER A 217 -21.96 -0.09 -4.34
C SER A 217 -21.15 1.20 -4.47
N THR A 218 -20.00 1.28 -3.82
CA THR A 218 -19.10 2.44 -3.90
C THR A 218 -18.05 2.34 -4.99
N HIS A 219 -18.10 1.30 -5.82
CA HIS A 219 -17.16 1.08 -6.95
C HIS A 219 -15.70 0.89 -6.53
N ALA A 220 -15.44 0.26 -5.40
CA ALA A 220 -14.14 -0.32 -5.11
C ALA A 220 -13.94 -1.59 -5.96
N ASP A 221 -12.76 -1.75 -6.55
CA ASP A 221 -12.43 -2.94 -7.35
C ASP A 221 -11.72 -4.00 -6.49
N ILE A 222 -10.86 -3.55 -5.57
CA ILE A 222 -10.10 -4.41 -4.67
C ILE A 222 -10.07 -3.82 -3.26
N VAL A 223 -10.32 -4.68 -2.27
CA VAL A 223 -10.12 -4.39 -0.84
C VAL A 223 -8.97 -5.26 -0.34
N LEU A 224 -7.82 -4.63 -0.04
CA LEU A 224 -6.61 -5.29 0.46
C LEU A 224 -6.52 -5.16 1.98
N THR A 225 -6.26 -6.26 2.65
CA THR A 225 -6.18 -6.32 4.12
C THR A 225 -5.04 -7.21 4.61
N GLY A 226 -4.77 -7.18 5.91
CA GLY A 226 -3.79 -8.02 6.59
C GLY A 226 -4.40 -8.69 7.81
N HIS A 227 -3.72 -8.61 8.98
CA HIS A 227 -4.14 -9.08 10.28
C HIS A 227 -4.13 -10.59 10.46
N ASP A 228 -4.73 -11.35 9.55
CA ASP A 228 -4.55 -12.78 9.47
C ASP A 228 -3.29 -13.10 8.64
N HIS A 229 -2.36 -13.83 9.24
CA HIS A 229 -1.08 -14.16 8.62
C HIS A 229 -1.23 -15.32 7.63
N ILE A 230 -2.07 -15.10 6.62
CA ILE A 230 -2.36 -15.94 5.47
C ILE A 230 -2.39 -15.08 4.20
N TYR A 231 -2.45 -15.72 3.04
CA TYR A 231 -2.98 -15.10 1.84
C TYR A 231 -4.37 -15.69 1.56
N SER A 232 -5.35 -14.84 1.27
CA SER A 232 -6.65 -15.32 0.81
C SER A 232 -7.26 -14.37 -0.20
N ARG A 233 -7.80 -14.90 -1.31
CA ARG A 233 -8.68 -14.19 -2.23
C ARG A 233 -10.10 -14.64 -1.96
N ILE A 234 -10.99 -13.68 -1.80
CA ILE A 234 -12.38 -13.90 -1.42
C ILE A 234 -13.27 -13.11 -2.38
N GLU A 235 -14.19 -13.82 -3.02
CA GLU A 235 -15.22 -13.25 -3.87
C GLU A 235 -16.56 -13.49 -3.20
N LYS A 236 -17.30 -12.41 -2.92
CA LYS A 236 -18.63 -12.52 -2.31
C LYS A 236 -19.66 -12.61 -3.39
N LYS A 237 -20.49 -13.63 -3.37
CA LYS A 237 -21.53 -13.87 -4.36
C LYS A 237 -22.54 -12.72 -4.40
N GLY A 238 -22.78 -12.19 -5.59
CA GLY A 238 -23.58 -10.98 -5.80
C GLY A 238 -22.81 -9.68 -5.80
N GLU A 239 -21.48 -9.74 -5.59
CA GLU A 239 -20.55 -8.59 -5.66
C GLU A 239 -19.50 -8.86 -6.75
N GLU A 240 -19.94 -9.22 -7.97
CA GLU A 240 -19.06 -9.61 -9.07
C GLU A 240 -18.14 -8.45 -9.49
N GLY A 241 -16.83 -8.75 -9.60
CA GLY A 241 -15.80 -7.77 -9.96
C GLY A 241 -15.15 -7.08 -8.77
N LEU A 242 -15.65 -7.27 -7.55
CA LEU A 242 -14.99 -6.85 -6.31
C LEU A 242 -14.25 -8.04 -5.68
N TYR A 243 -12.98 -7.84 -5.37
CA TYR A 243 -12.15 -8.83 -4.70
C TYR A 243 -11.73 -8.34 -3.31
N TYR A 244 -11.95 -9.17 -2.30
CA TYR A 244 -11.37 -9.00 -0.97
C TYR A 244 -10.12 -9.86 -0.86
N ILE A 245 -9.00 -9.28 -0.47
CA ILE A 245 -7.72 -9.98 -0.37
C ILE A 245 -7.13 -9.78 1.01
N VAL A 246 -6.81 -10.89 1.67
CA VAL A 246 -6.00 -10.90 2.89
C VAL A 246 -4.56 -11.20 2.49
N ASN A 247 -3.61 -10.37 2.87
CA ASN A 247 -2.19 -10.58 2.66
C ASN A 247 -1.39 -10.20 3.90
N GLY A 248 -1.33 -11.12 4.87
CA GLY A 248 -0.58 -10.98 6.13
C GLY A 248 0.68 -11.85 6.17
N LEU A 249 1.24 -12.22 5.00
CA LEU A 249 2.40 -13.10 4.91
C LEU A 249 3.74 -12.35 4.79
N GLY A 250 3.82 -11.09 5.26
CA GLY A 250 4.99 -10.21 5.11
C GLY A 250 6.22 -10.58 5.92
N GLY A 251 6.12 -11.50 6.90
CA GLY A 251 7.32 -11.95 7.62
C GLY A 251 7.16 -12.20 9.12
N LYS A 252 6.03 -11.84 9.74
CA LYS A 252 5.87 -12.01 11.20
C LYS A 252 5.71 -13.46 11.63
N SER A 253 4.73 -14.16 11.09
CA SER A 253 4.43 -15.57 11.38
C SER A 253 3.44 -16.11 10.34
N LEU A 254 3.17 -17.42 10.39
CA LEU A 254 2.16 -18.06 9.55
C LEU A 254 1.02 -18.54 10.44
N TYR A 255 -0.22 -18.34 9.97
CA TYR A 255 -1.43 -18.92 10.55
C TYR A 255 -1.99 -20.00 9.61
N ASN A 256 -3.00 -20.74 10.06
CA ASN A 256 -3.62 -21.74 9.22
C ASN A 256 -4.83 -21.14 8.49
N CYS A 257 -4.92 -21.46 7.21
CA CYS A 257 -6.15 -21.33 6.44
C CYS A 257 -7.31 -22.12 7.08
N ASN A 258 -8.52 -21.65 6.86
CA ASN A 258 -9.74 -22.33 7.34
C ASN A 258 -9.85 -22.47 8.89
N SER A 259 -9.19 -21.61 9.64
CA SER A 259 -9.39 -21.51 11.09
C SER A 259 -10.79 -20.96 11.42
N SER A 260 -11.32 -20.10 10.54
CA SER A 260 -12.68 -19.52 10.58
C SER A 260 -13.30 -19.57 9.18
N PRO A 261 -13.67 -20.75 8.67
CA PRO A 261 -14.08 -20.92 7.27
C PRO A 261 -15.31 -20.06 6.94
N LEU A 262 -15.27 -19.42 5.77
CA LEU A 262 -16.38 -18.64 5.22
C LEU A 262 -17.43 -19.59 4.62
N PRO A 263 -18.74 -19.27 4.71
CA PRO A 263 -19.80 -20.08 4.11
C PRO A 263 -19.65 -20.17 2.59
N GLU A 264 -19.57 -21.39 2.04
CA GLU A 264 -19.39 -21.66 0.61
C GLU A 264 -20.61 -21.23 -0.24
N ASP A 265 -21.79 -21.11 0.36
CA ASP A 265 -22.98 -20.60 -0.32
C ASP A 265 -22.96 -19.07 -0.51
N GLU A 266 -22.13 -18.35 0.27
CA GLU A 266 -21.99 -16.90 0.19
C GLU A 266 -20.66 -16.46 -0.45
N PHE A 267 -19.61 -17.27 -0.33
CA PHE A 267 -18.25 -16.88 -0.75
C PHE A 267 -17.58 -17.94 -1.63
N ASP A 268 -16.78 -17.49 -2.58
CA ASP A 268 -15.74 -18.28 -3.24
C ASP A 268 -14.37 -17.83 -2.69
N THR A 269 -13.64 -18.78 -2.11
CA THR A 269 -12.43 -18.48 -1.33
C THR A 269 -11.26 -19.35 -1.77
N PHE A 270 -10.16 -18.69 -2.17
CA PHE A 270 -8.85 -19.30 -2.29
C PHE A 270 -7.99 -18.91 -1.07
N CYS A 271 -7.25 -19.85 -0.49
CA CYS A 271 -6.38 -19.56 0.66
C CYS A 271 -5.04 -20.29 0.57
N TYR A 272 -3.96 -19.61 1.03
CA TYR A 272 -2.59 -20.10 1.07
C TYR A 272 -1.90 -19.73 2.40
N ASP A 273 -1.22 -20.69 3.01
CA ASP A 273 -0.55 -20.55 4.32
C ASP A 273 0.80 -21.28 4.43
N ALA A 274 1.33 -21.73 3.28
CA ALA A 274 2.50 -22.62 3.30
C ALA A 274 3.85 -21.87 3.44
N ASN A 275 3.92 -20.58 3.08
CA ASN A 275 5.13 -19.76 3.21
C ASN A 275 4.79 -18.26 3.21
N TYR A 276 5.77 -17.44 3.59
CA TYR A 276 5.70 -15.98 3.46
C TYR A 276 5.61 -15.54 2.01
N GLY A 277 5.11 -14.34 1.77
CA GLY A 277 4.96 -13.82 0.42
C GLY A 277 4.47 -12.39 0.39
N ALA A 278 4.27 -11.89 -0.83
CA ALA A 278 3.78 -10.55 -1.11
C ALA A 278 3.01 -10.53 -2.43
N ILE A 279 2.23 -9.47 -2.62
CA ILE A 279 1.54 -9.22 -3.87
C ILE A 279 2.37 -8.28 -4.75
N LYS A 280 2.52 -8.64 -6.01
CA LYS A 280 2.92 -7.78 -7.11
C LYS A 280 1.69 -7.35 -7.88
N ALA A 281 1.46 -6.07 -8.02
CA ALA A 281 0.41 -5.57 -8.89
C ALA A 281 1.00 -4.76 -10.04
N THR A 282 0.39 -4.89 -11.23
CA THR A 282 0.74 -4.15 -12.42
C THR A 282 -0.53 -3.56 -13.02
N ALA A 283 -0.56 -2.24 -13.23
CA ALA A 283 -1.71 -1.58 -13.80
C ALA A 283 -1.35 -0.74 -15.02
N THR A 284 -2.24 -0.75 -15.99
CA THR A 284 -2.35 0.17 -17.13
C THR A 284 -3.78 0.70 -17.18
N PHE A 285 -4.09 1.66 -18.03
CA PHE A 285 -5.47 2.18 -18.17
C PHE A 285 -6.51 1.13 -18.64
N ASN A 286 -6.05 -0.02 -19.15
CA ASN A 286 -6.92 -1.07 -19.67
C ASN A 286 -6.83 -2.39 -18.92
N LYS A 287 -5.95 -2.49 -17.91
CA LYS A 287 -5.73 -3.75 -17.20
C LYS A 287 -5.09 -3.52 -15.84
N LEU A 288 -5.67 -4.12 -14.81
CA LEU A 288 -5.04 -4.31 -13.51
C LEU A 288 -4.83 -5.80 -13.27
N MET A 289 -3.58 -6.19 -13.02
CA MET A 289 -3.19 -7.57 -12.68
C MET A 289 -2.61 -7.59 -11.28
N VAL A 290 -3.15 -8.43 -10.41
CA VAL A 290 -2.75 -8.62 -9.02
C VAL A 290 -2.32 -10.05 -8.82
N GLU A 291 -1.07 -10.27 -8.42
CA GLU A 291 -0.44 -11.58 -8.37
C GLU A 291 0.22 -11.82 -7.01
N PHE A 292 -0.15 -12.88 -6.32
CA PHE A 292 0.52 -13.27 -5.08
C PHE A 292 1.68 -14.23 -5.38
N TYR A 293 2.85 -13.88 -4.85
CA TYR A 293 4.07 -14.68 -4.95
C TYR A 293 4.55 -15.12 -3.58
N ALA A 294 4.83 -16.42 -3.44
CA ALA A 294 5.44 -16.96 -2.23
C ALA A 294 6.97 -16.91 -2.32
N VAL A 295 7.62 -16.67 -1.19
CA VAL A 295 9.07 -16.74 -1.06
C VAL A 295 9.56 -18.14 -1.43
N GLY A 296 10.57 -18.21 -2.28
CA GLY A 296 11.11 -19.48 -2.81
C GLY A 296 10.43 -20.00 -4.07
N GLN A 297 9.35 -19.35 -4.53
CA GLN A 297 8.65 -19.65 -5.77
C GLN A 297 8.42 -18.38 -6.61
N PRO A 298 9.45 -17.58 -6.94
CA PRO A 298 9.28 -16.29 -7.58
C PRO A 298 8.97 -16.35 -9.08
N ALA A 299 9.04 -17.52 -9.69
CA ALA A 299 8.87 -17.67 -11.15
C ALA A 299 7.40 -17.61 -11.58
N ASP A 300 6.50 -18.18 -10.75
CA ASP A 300 5.08 -18.25 -11.04
C ASP A 300 4.28 -17.77 -9.83
N PRO A 301 3.22 -16.96 -10.02
CA PRO A 301 2.34 -16.58 -8.94
C PRO A 301 1.53 -17.78 -8.44
N ILE A 302 1.27 -17.79 -7.14
CA ILE A 302 0.41 -18.79 -6.49
C ILE A 302 -1.06 -18.51 -6.83
N ASP A 303 -1.43 -17.22 -6.94
CA ASP A 303 -2.78 -16.78 -7.34
C ASP A 303 -2.69 -15.51 -8.19
N ARG A 304 -3.70 -15.29 -9.03
CA ARG A 304 -3.76 -14.15 -9.95
C ARG A 304 -5.18 -13.68 -10.17
N ILE A 305 -5.37 -12.36 -10.10
CA ILE A 305 -6.58 -11.64 -10.47
C ILE A 305 -6.27 -10.74 -11.66
N ILE A 306 -7.20 -10.63 -12.60
CA ILE A 306 -7.12 -9.72 -13.75
C ILE A 306 -8.44 -8.96 -13.86
N LEU A 307 -8.36 -7.62 -13.87
CA LEU A 307 -9.45 -6.70 -14.18
C LEU A 307 -9.13 -6.00 -15.52
N GLU A 308 -10.13 -5.95 -16.44
CA GLU A 308 -10.02 -5.38 -17.80
C GLU A 308 -11.12 -4.36 -18.09
#